data_342b927e90f6f26573c6c4b340cad8c4
#
_entry.id   342b927e90f6f26573c6c4b340cad8c4
#
_cell.length_a   1.000
_cell.length_b   1.000
_cell.length_c   1.000
_cell.angle_alpha   90.00
_cell.angle_beta   90.00
_cell.angle_gamma   90.00
#
_symmetry.space_group_name_H-M   'P 1'
#
loop_
_entity.id
_entity.type
_entity.pdbx_description
1 polymer ?
#
loop_
_entity_poly.entity_id
_entity_poly.type
_entity_poly.pdbx_seq_one_letter_code
_entity_poly.pdbx_strand_id
1 'polypeptide(L)'
;MTLALEQPIVQKSAPQQTNITHISSPDSSPLSQHIVVMGEWGHFELIQQGFEHSKARLSYYDGRIEIIMPGRFHELFRSVIGMLIEAYLFDREINFIPTGSMTQKVEKIASAEADESYEIGELKLSIEVRVTSGSILKLRTYKALGVHEVWFWEDGVLAIYHLKNDEYIKYDSSQIPELSGIDIAIFNQCILIGETDRIAELDRLRSAHPTA
;
A
#
# COMPACT_ATOMS: atom_id res chain seq x y z
N MET A 1 3.03 27.84 77.96
CA MET A 1 3.99 28.30 76.96
C MET A 1 4.01 27.23 75.86
N THR A 2 3.12 27.40 74.89
CA THR A 2 2.90 26.36 73.80
C THR A 2 3.44 26.92 72.51
N LEU A 3 4.47 26.28 72.00
CA LEU A 3 5.08 26.61 70.72
C LEU A 3 4.24 26.01 69.59
N ALA A 4 3.67 26.86 68.74
CA ALA A 4 3.03 26.47 67.51
C ALA A 4 4.11 26.23 66.41
N LEU A 5 4.10 25.03 65.86
CA LEU A 5 4.92 24.68 64.67
C LEU A 5 4.18 25.13 63.41
N GLU A 6 4.73 26.13 62.73
CA GLU A 6 4.30 26.52 61.38
C GLU A 6 4.71 25.44 60.36
N GLN A 7 3.73 24.96 59.59
CA GLN A 7 3.98 24.08 58.44
C GLN A 7 4.27 24.91 57.17
N PRO A 8 5.22 24.51 56.32
CA PRO A 8 5.51 25.25 55.09
C PRO A 8 4.41 25.03 54.03
N ILE A 9 3.97 26.13 53.45
CA ILE A 9 3.01 26.16 52.33
C ILE A 9 3.69 25.62 51.07
N VAL A 10 3.23 24.47 50.63
CA VAL A 10 3.61 23.93 49.30
C VAL A 10 2.86 24.70 48.24
N GLN A 11 3.55 25.55 47.50
CA GLN A 11 3.02 26.17 46.28
C GLN A 11 2.81 25.09 45.22
N LYS A 12 1.55 24.82 44.87
CA LYS A 12 1.19 24.08 43.67
C LYS A 12 1.58 24.89 42.43
N SER A 13 2.59 24.42 41.67
CA SER A 13 2.89 24.94 40.36
C SER A 13 1.71 24.68 39.41
N ALA A 14 1.28 25.70 38.69
CA ALA A 14 0.27 25.60 37.65
C ALA A 14 0.73 24.62 36.53
N PRO A 15 -0.19 23.85 35.91
CA PRO A 15 0.18 22.97 34.81
C PRO A 15 0.71 23.83 33.65
N GLN A 16 1.91 23.50 33.18
CA GLN A 16 2.43 24.04 31.93
C GLN A 16 1.49 23.66 30.79
N GLN A 17 0.96 24.66 30.11
CA GLN A 17 0.28 24.45 28.82
C GLN A 17 1.28 23.86 27.84
N THR A 18 1.15 22.58 27.55
CA THR A 18 1.79 21.93 26.42
C THR A 18 1.16 22.56 25.17
N ASN A 19 1.94 23.32 24.42
CA ASN A 19 1.58 23.75 23.07
C ASN A 19 1.40 22.49 22.21
N ILE A 20 0.14 22.06 22.06
CA ILE A 20 -0.22 21.07 21.06
C ILE A 20 -0.07 21.78 19.73
N THR A 21 1.06 21.55 19.07
CA THR A 21 1.23 21.89 17.67
C THR A 21 0.10 21.18 16.92
N HIS A 22 -0.75 21.92 16.23
CA HIS A 22 -1.77 21.36 15.36
C HIS A 22 -1.05 20.48 14.33
N ILE A 23 -1.07 19.17 14.55
CA ILE A 23 -0.74 18.20 13.51
C ILE A 23 -1.92 18.27 12.55
N SER A 24 -1.68 18.87 11.37
CA SER A 24 -2.64 18.80 10.26
C SER A 24 -3.04 17.34 10.06
N SER A 25 -4.33 17.08 9.93
CA SER A 25 -4.81 15.71 9.73
C SER A 25 -4.07 15.07 8.55
N PRO A 26 -3.58 13.84 8.67
CA PRO A 26 -2.85 13.13 7.59
C PRO A 26 -3.66 13.01 6.29
N ASP A 27 -4.99 13.14 6.36
CA ASP A 27 -5.94 13.05 5.23
C ASP A 27 -5.80 14.19 4.19
N SER A 28 -5.08 15.27 4.50
CA SER A 28 -4.92 16.42 3.59
C SER A 28 -3.54 16.49 2.91
N SER A 29 -2.61 15.60 3.25
CA SER A 29 -1.31 15.57 2.59
C SER A 29 -1.43 15.01 1.17
N PRO A 30 -0.95 15.70 0.13
CA PRO A 30 -0.89 15.15 -1.23
C PRO A 30 0.10 13.98 -1.34
N LEU A 31 1.10 13.93 -0.46
CA LEU A 31 2.16 12.93 -0.45
C LEU A 31 1.97 11.91 0.66
N SER A 32 2.34 10.67 0.38
CA SER A 32 2.39 9.60 1.39
C SER A 32 3.50 9.85 2.39
N GLN A 33 3.26 9.48 3.65
CA GLN A 33 4.29 9.42 4.68
C GLN A 33 4.76 7.98 4.83
N HIS A 34 6.06 7.78 4.92
CA HIS A 34 6.67 6.45 5.06
C HIS A 34 7.60 6.43 6.26
N ILE A 35 7.33 5.52 7.19
CA ILE A 35 8.11 5.29 8.41
C ILE A 35 8.60 3.86 8.40
N VAL A 36 9.87 3.69 8.73
CA VAL A 36 10.50 2.37 8.89
C VAL A 36 11.06 2.27 10.29
N VAL A 37 10.71 1.20 10.99
CA VAL A 37 11.27 0.87 12.30
C VAL A 37 11.76 -0.56 12.30
N MET A 38 12.77 -0.84 13.13
CA MET A 38 13.24 -2.21 13.35
C MET A 38 12.59 -2.76 14.62
N GLY A 39 12.09 -3.98 14.56
CA GLY A 39 11.43 -4.61 15.68
C GLY A 39 11.08 -6.07 15.40
N GLU A 40 10.87 -6.84 16.43
CA GLU A 40 10.41 -8.22 16.34
C GLU A 40 8.91 -8.28 16.03
N TRP A 41 8.43 -9.48 15.72
CA TRP A 41 7.00 -9.72 15.43
C TRP A 41 6.05 -9.17 16.50
N GLY A 42 6.38 -9.32 17.78
CA GLY A 42 5.56 -8.76 18.87
C GLY A 42 5.46 -7.23 18.84
N HIS A 43 6.51 -6.52 18.42
CA HIS A 43 6.45 -5.08 18.22
C HIS A 43 5.55 -4.71 17.04
N PHE A 44 5.62 -5.49 15.95
CA PHE A 44 4.71 -5.32 14.82
C PHE A 44 3.24 -5.47 15.22
N GLU A 45 2.90 -6.48 16.01
CA GLU A 45 1.52 -6.72 16.48
C GLU A 45 1.01 -5.56 17.35
N LEU A 46 1.85 -5.02 18.24
CA LEU A 46 1.48 -3.85 19.05
C LEU A 46 1.24 -2.60 18.19
N ILE A 47 2.10 -2.38 17.19
CA ILE A 47 1.93 -1.27 16.25
C ILE A 47 0.66 -1.49 15.42
N GLN A 48 0.41 -2.69 14.91
CA GLN A 48 -0.78 -3.03 14.13
C GLN A 48 -2.07 -2.75 14.93
N GLN A 49 -2.12 -3.15 16.20
CA GLN A 49 -3.25 -2.83 17.08
C GLN A 49 -3.45 -1.32 17.25
N GLY A 50 -2.36 -0.56 17.38
CA GLY A 50 -2.44 0.90 17.51
C GLY A 50 -2.96 1.60 16.26
N PHE A 51 -2.86 0.98 15.09
CA PHE A 51 -3.30 1.50 13.79
C PHE A 51 -4.59 0.86 13.25
N GLU A 52 -5.26 -0.02 14.01
CA GLU A 52 -6.41 -0.82 13.57
C GLU A 52 -7.55 -0.01 12.92
N HIS A 53 -7.74 1.24 13.35
CA HIS A 53 -8.79 2.12 12.82
C HIS A 53 -8.23 3.26 11.96
N SER A 54 -6.99 3.15 11.53
CA SER A 54 -6.34 4.14 10.68
C SER A 54 -6.34 3.72 9.21
N LYS A 55 -5.92 4.63 8.33
CA LYS A 55 -5.66 4.33 6.92
C LYS A 55 -4.23 3.86 6.66
N ALA A 56 -3.44 3.65 7.71
CA ALA A 56 -2.06 3.21 7.57
C ALA A 56 -2.00 1.81 6.95
N ARG A 57 -1.07 1.61 6.03
CA ARG A 57 -0.68 0.32 5.49
C ARG A 57 0.54 -0.16 6.26
N LEU A 58 0.46 -1.35 6.80
CA LEU A 58 1.54 -1.93 7.58
C LEU A 58 2.15 -3.13 6.86
N SER A 59 3.47 -3.27 6.98
CA SER A 59 4.13 -4.50 6.57
C SER A 59 5.24 -4.89 7.52
N TYR A 60 5.50 -6.19 7.59
CA TYR A 60 6.56 -6.80 8.39
C TYR A 60 7.29 -7.86 7.60
N TYR A 61 8.60 -7.84 7.65
CA TYR A 61 9.45 -8.94 7.22
C TYR A 61 10.84 -8.82 7.85
N ASP A 62 11.34 -9.92 8.42
CA ASP A 62 12.71 -10.04 8.94
C ASP A 62 13.14 -8.88 9.87
N GLY A 63 12.28 -8.55 10.84
CA GLY A 63 12.54 -7.48 11.81
C GLY A 63 12.33 -6.06 11.27
N ARG A 64 11.94 -5.88 10.00
CA ARG A 64 11.62 -4.59 9.41
C ARG A 64 10.11 -4.36 9.43
N ILE A 65 9.69 -3.28 10.05
CA ILE A 65 8.30 -2.83 10.10
C ILE A 65 8.19 -1.56 9.26
N GLU A 66 7.29 -1.55 8.28
CA GLU A 66 6.99 -0.37 7.49
C GLU A 66 5.57 0.11 7.79
N ILE A 67 5.41 1.42 7.91
CA ILE A 67 4.14 2.09 8.12
C ILE A 67 4.01 3.14 7.03
N ILE A 68 3.00 3.01 6.19
CA ILE A 68 2.72 3.95 5.11
C ILE A 68 1.38 4.62 5.40
N MET A 69 1.38 5.95 5.46
CA MET A 69 0.16 6.75 5.49
C MET A 69 -0.12 7.23 4.07
N PRO A 70 -1.10 6.65 3.37
CA PRO A 70 -1.38 7.00 1.98
C PRO A 70 -1.83 8.47 1.86
N GLY A 71 -1.26 9.19 0.90
CA GLY A 71 -1.70 10.53 0.52
C GLY A 71 -2.75 10.47 -0.59
N ARG A 72 -3.29 11.66 -0.96
CA ARG A 72 -4.34 11.77 -1.98
C ARG A 72 -3.95 11.14 -3.34
N PHE A 73 -2.75 11.41 -3.82
CA PHE A 73 -2.28 10.86 -5.10
C PHE A 73 -2.11 9.34 -5.07
N HIS A 74 -1.67 8.81 -3.94
CA HIS A 74 -1.59 7.38 -3.73
C HIS A 74 -2.97 6.71 -3.89
N GLU A 75 -3.98 7.22 -3.19
CA GLU A 75 -5.35 6.68 -3.29
C GLU A 75 -5.97 6.88 -4.68
N LEU A 76 -5.64 7.98 -5.37
CA LEU A 76 -6.09 8.22 -6.73
C LEU A 76 -5.54 7.14 -7.68
N PHE A 77 -4.21 6.95 -7.72
CA PHE A 77 -3.60 5.97 -8.63
C PHE A 77 -3.96 4.54 -8.28
N ARG A 78 -4.07 4.20 -6.99
CA ARG A 78 -4.62 2.92 -6.55
C ARG A 78 -5.99 2.65 -7.19
N SER A 79 -6.90 3.61 -7.06
CA SER A 79 -8.26 3.50 -7.61
C SER A 79 -8.28 3.45 -9.15
N VAL A 80 -7.40 4.20 -9.83
CA VAL A 80 -7.25 4.17 -11.28
C VAL A 80 -6.81 2.79 -11.76
N ILE A 81 -5.73 2.27 -11.17
CA ILE A 81 -5.14 0.99 -11.57
C ILE A 81 -6.12 -0.16 -11.31
N GLY A 82 -6.75 -0.17 -10.13
CA GLY A 82 -7.75 -1.19 -9.80
C GLY A 82 -8.89 -1.23 -10.82
N MET A 83 -9.48 -0.06 -11.15
CA MET A 83 -10.56 0.03 -12.12
C MET A 83 -10.14 -0.44 -13.52
N LEU A 84 -8.94 -0.11 -13.97
CA LEU A 84 -8.44 -0.53 -15.30
C LEU A 84 -8.24 -2.05 -15.38
N ILE A 85 -7.70 -2.67 -14.33
CA ILE A 85 -7.53 -4.14 -14.26
C ILE A 85 -8.89 -4.82 -14.24
N GLU A 86 -9.79 -4.36 -13.40
CA GLU A 86 -11.13 -4.93 -13.30
C GLU A 86 -11.91 -4.79 -14.61
N ALA A 87 -11.87 -3.62 -15.27
CA ALA A 87 -12.48 -3.41 -16.56
C ALA A 87 -11.90 -4.36 -17.62
N TYR A 88 -10.58 -4.54 -17.65
CA TYR A 88 -9.92 -5.45 -18.58
C TYR A 88 -10.37 -6.90 -18.37
N LEU A 89 -10.48 -7.35 -17.12
CA LEU A 89 -10.92 -8.70 -16.77
C LEU A 89 -12.41 -8.90 -17.06
N PHE A 90 -13.27 -7.94 -16.69
CA PHE A 90 -14.71 -7.99 -16.98
C PHE A 90 -15.02 -8.02 -18.49
N ASP A 91 -14.35 -7.17 -19.27
CA ASP A 91 -14.56 -7.11 -20.72
C ASP A 91 -14.17 -8.43 -21.41
N ARG A 92 -13.40 -9.32 -20.75
CA ARG A 92 -12.99 -10.64 -21.23
C ARG A 92 -13.66 -11.81 -20.53
N GLU A 93 -14.64 -11.53 -19.70
CA GLU A 93 -15.38 -12.54 -18.93
C GLU A 93 -14.45 -13.43 -18.07
N ILE A 94 -13.33 -12.86 -17.58
CA ILE A 94 -12.37 -13.54 -16.73
C ILE A 94 -12.83 -13.41 -15.28
N ASN A 95 -12.97 -14.54 -14.59
CA ASN A 95 -13.28 -14.55 -13.16
C ASN A 95 -12.06 -14.21 -12.32
N PHE A 96 -12.25 -13.36 -11.33
CA PHE A 96 -11.22 -12.98 -10.35
C PHE A 96 -11.86 -12.66 -9.00
N ILE A 97 -11.07 -12.67 -7.95
CA ILE A 97 -11.48 -12.24 -6.61
C ILE A 97 -10.67 -11.01 -6.24
N PRO A 98 -11.30 -9.82 -6.13
CA PRO A 98 -10.62 -8.65 -5.61
C PRO A 98 -10.45 -8.84 -4.09
N THR A 99 -9.21 -8.85 -3.62
CA THR A 99 -8.88 -8.92 -2.20
C THR A 99 -8.50 -7.56 -1.64
N GLY A 100 -8.34 -6.56 -2.53
CA GLY A 100 -8.10 -5.16 -2.18
C GLY A 100 -6.88 -5.00 -1.26
N SER A 101 -7.06 -4.25 -0.19
CA SER A 101 -6.02 -4.03 0.82
C SER A 101 -6.10 -5.01 2.01
N MET A 102 -6.61 -6.22 1.79
CA MET A 102 -6.66 -7.24 2.85
C MET A 102 -5.25 -7.57 3.36
N THR A 103 -5.11 -7.67 4.68
CA THR A 103 -3.84 -8.10 5.29
C THR A 103 -3.53 -9.54 4.89
N GLN A 104 -2.43 -9.73 4.17
CA GLN A 104 -1.84 -11.04 3.92
C GLN A 104 -0.83 -11.33 5.03
N LYS A 105 -0.87 -12.52 5.64
CA LYS A 105 -0.08 -12.82 6.82
C LYS A 105 0.38 -14.28 6.84
N VAL A 106 1.67 -14.46 7.10
CA VAL A 106 2.25 -15.72 7.55
C VAL A 106 2.84 -15.46 8.93
N GLU A 107 2.23 -16.07 9.93
CA GLU A 107 2.49 -15.84 11.36
C GLU A 107 3.99 -15.83 11.67
N LYS A 108 4.47 -14.80 12.35
CA LYS A 108 5.86 -14.61 12.77
C LYS A 108 6.90 -14.51 11.63
N ILE A 109 6.47 -14.53 10.38
CA ILE A 109 7.36 -14.49 9.21
C ILE A 109 7.16 -13.22 8.41
N ALA A 110 5.93 -12.96 7.93
CA ALA A 110 5.64 -11.84 7.06
C ALA A 110 4.20 -11.37 7.22
N SER A 111 3.99 -10.07 7.04
CA SER A 111 2.68 -9.47 6.90
C SER A 111 2.77 -8.30 5.93
N ALA A 112 1.78 -8.13 5.07
CA ALA A 112 1.65 -6.96 4.21
C ALA A 112 0.20 -6.66 3.88
N GLU A 113 -0.07 -5.39 3.66
CA GLU A 113 -1.29 -4.86 3.08
C GLU A 113 -0.91 -4.21 1.75
N ALA A 114 -1.26 -4.86 0.65
CA ALA A 114 -1.09 -4.28 -0.68
C ALA A 114 -2.06 -3.10 -0.86
N ASP A 115 -1.76 -2.21 -1.80
CA ASP A 115 -2.71 -1.16 -2.14
C ASP A 115 -3.92 -1.72 -2.86
N GLU A 116 -3.71 -2.63 -3.80
CA GLU A 116 -4.70 -3.50 -4.40
C GLU A 116 -4.15 -4.91 -4.53
N SER A 117 -5.03 -5.91 -4.46
CA SER A 117 -4.64 -7.29 -4.72
C SER A 117 -5.78 -8.11 -5.29
N TYR A 118 -5.42 -9.13 -6.04
CA TYR A 118 -6.35 -9.99 -6.76
C TYR A 118 -5.90 -11.44 -6.71
N GLU A 119 -6.88 -12.34 -6.65
CA GLU A 119 -6.68 -13.75 -6.96
C GLU A 119 -7.32 -14.01 -8.34
N ILE A 120 -6.50 -14.47 -9.29
CA ILE A 120 -6.89 -14.77 -10.68
C ILE A 120 -6.54 -16.25 -10.91
N GLY A 121 -7.57 -17.11 -10.92
CA GLY A 121 -7.35 -18.55 -10.80
C GLY A 121 -6.62 -18.89 -9.50
N GLU A 122 -5.46 -19.55 -9.60
CA GLU A 122 -4.62 -19.88 -8.44
C GLU A 122 -3.50 -18.85 -8.21
N LEU A 123 -3.41 -17.83 -9.06
CA LEU A 123 -2.34 -16.84 -9.03
C LEU A 123 -2.75 -15.61 -8.21
N LYS A 124 -1.80 -15.09 -7.44
CA LYS A 124 -1.97 -13.89 -6.63
C LYS A 124 -1.20 -12.74 -7.24
N LEU A 125 -1.90 -11.64 -7.48
CA LEU A 125 -1.34 -10.35 -7.89
C LEU A 125 -1.41 -9.38 -6.72
N SER A 126 -0.34 -8.66 -6.43
CA SER A 126 -0.32 -7.51 -5.55
C SER A 126 0.16 -6.27 -6.28
N ILE A 127 -0.46 -5.12 -6.00
CA ILE A 127 -0.16 -3.84 -6.62
C ILE A 127 0.20 -2.83 -5.55
N GLU A 128 1.27 -2.10 -5.80
CA GLU A 128 1.80 -1.07 -4.93
C GLU A 128 1.92 0.25 -5.69
N VAL A 129 1.34 1.28 -5.15
CA VAL A 129 1.48 2.65 -5.65
C VAL A 129 2.56 3.36 -4.86
N ARG A 130 3.60 3.80 -5.52
CA ARG A 130 4.73 4.50 -4.90
C ARG A 130 4.83 5.91 -5.43
N VAL A 131 4.74 6.84 -4.53
CA VAL A 131 4.96 8.26 -4.82
C VAL A 131 6.41 8.65 -4.51
N THR A 132 7.14 7.80 -3.81
CA THR A 132 8.57 7.97 -3.49
C THR A 132 9.28 6.62 -3.58
N SER A 133 10.53 6.62 -4.04
CA SER A 133 11.36 5.43 -4.21
C SER A 133 11.33 4.52 -2.98
N GLY A 134 10.65 3.41 -3.09
CA GLY A 134 10.57 2.40 -2.05
C GLY A 134 11.23 1.11 -2.52
N SER A 135 11.76 0.35 -1.62
CA SER A 135 12.73 -0.68 -1.92
C SER A 135 12.13 -1.95 -2.54
N ILE A 136 12.87 -2.54 -3.47
CA ILE A 136 12.85 -3.97 -3.86
C ILE A 136 12.74 -4.90 -2.61
N LEU A 137 13.05 -4.41 -1.40
CA LEU A 137 12.92 -5.17 -0.15
C LEU A 137 11.49 -5.67 0.08
N LYS A 138 10.45 -4.94 -0.36
CA LYS A 138 9.06 -5.37 -0.22
C LYS A 138 8.75 -6.65 -1.03
N LEU A 139 9.50 -6.92 -2.09
CA LEU A 139 9.42 -8.19 -2.83
C LEU A 139 9.73 -9.40 -1.94
N ARG A 140 10.64 -9.27 -0.97
CA ARG A 140 10.94 -10.36 -0.03
C ARG A 140 9.74 -10.66 0.87
N THR A 141 9.03 -9.64 1.29
CA THR A 141 7.78 -9.79 2.04
C THR A 141 6.75 -10.54 1.21
N TYR A 142 6.51 -10.10 -0.03
CA TYR A 142 5.54 -10.73 -0.93
C TYR A 142 5.91 -12.16 -1.30
N LYS A 143 7.20 -12.46 -1.45
CA LYS A 143 7.69 -13.83 -1.62
C LYS A 143 7.31 -14.72 -0.44
N ALA A 144 7.53 -14.27 0.79
CA ALA A 144 7.18 -15.01 1.99
C ALA A 144 5.65 -15.19 2.14
N LEU A 145 4.84 -14.32 1.53
CA LEU A 145 3.37 -14.39 1.48
C LEU A 145 2.85 -15.24 0.31
N GLY A 146 3.73 -15.74 -0.56
CA GLY A 146 3.36 -16.56 -1.71
C GLY A 146 2.63 -15.79 -2.82
N VAL A 147 2.94 -14.50 -2.99
CA VAL A 147 2.43 -13.69 -4.10
C VAL A 147 3.19 -14.03 -5.36
N HIS A 148 2.47 -14.31 -6.46
CA HIS A 148 3.05 -14.74 -7.73
C HIS A 148 3.58 -13.59 -8.57
N GLU A 149 2.85 -12.44 -8.56
CA GLU A 149 3.25 -11.26 -9.31
C GLU A 149 3.02 -10.00 -8.51
N VAL A 150 3.96 -9.05 -8.60
CA VAL A 150 3.88 -7.75 -7.92
C VAL A 150 4.09 -6.65 -8.96
N TRP A 151 3.17 -5.71 -9.01
CA TRP A 151 3.26 -4.51 -9.84
C TRP A 151 3.54 -3.31 -8.97
N PHE A 152 4.56 -2.53 -9.32
CA PHE A 152 4.84 -1.24 -8.69
C PHE A 152 4.54 -0.12 -9.67
N TRP A 153 3.65 0.77 -9.30
CA TRP A 153 3.46 2.03 -9.99
C TRP A 153 4.39 3.08 -9.37
N GLU A 154 5.36 3.53 -10.13
CA GLU A 154 6.38 4.48 -9.69
C GLU A 154 6.76 5.39 -10.86
N ASP A 155 6.81 6.71 -10.63
CA ASP A 155 7.24 7.71 -11.61
C ASP A 155 6.52 7.62 -12.97
N GLY A 156 5.25 7.28 -12.98
CA GLY A 156 4.42 7.21 -14.19
C GLY A 156 4.57 5.93 -15.00
N VAL A 157 5.21 4.90 -14.45
CA VAL A 157 5.38 3.60 -15.11
C VAL A 157 5.12 2.43 -14.18
N LEU A 158 4.64 1.32 -14.74
CA LEU A 158 4.56 0.04 -14.05
C LEU A 158 5.86 -0.75 -14.17
N ALA A 159 6.34 -1.23 -13.04
CA ALA A 159 7.39 -2.22 -12.96
C ALA A 159 6.77 -3.56 -12.51
N ILE A 160 6.82 -4.56 -13.35
CA ILE A 160 6.22 -5.88 -13.14
C ILE A 160 7.28 -6.87 -12.70
N TYR A 161 7.03 -7.54 -11.59
CA TYR A 161 7.91 -8.56 -11.03
C TYR A 161 7.15 -9.86 -10.84
N HIS A 162 7.58 -10.93 -11.48
CA HIS A 162 6.99 -12.25 -11.36
C HIS A 162 7.92 -13.22 -10.64
N LEU A 163 7.38 -14.01 -9.72
CA LEU A 163 8.12 -14.98 -8.93
C LEU A 163 8.42 -16.23 -9.78
N LYS A 164 9.69 -16.48 -10.04
CA LYS A 164 10.16 -17.64 -10.79
C LYS A 164 11.39 -18.25 -10.12
N ASN A 165 11.38 -19.56 -9.88
CA ASN A 165 12.49 -20.27 -9.23
C ASN A 165 12.93 -19.60 -7.91
N ASP A 166 11.97 -19.20 -7.09
CA ASP A 166 12.20 -18.59 -5.78
C ASP A 166 12.80 -17.16 -5.81
N GLU A 167 12.79 -16.48 -6.97
CA GLU A 167 13.24 -15.11 -7.15
C GLU A 167 12.26 -14.29 -7.98
N TYR A 168 12.08 -13.00 -7.63
CA TYR A 168 11.33 -12.09 -8.46
C TYR A 168 12.20 -11.58 -9.61
N ILE A 169 11.72 -11.82 -10.82
CA ILE A 169 12.34 -11.36 -12.07
C ILE A 169 11.45 -10.25 -12.63
N LYS A 170 12.07 -9.17 -13.09
CA LYS A 170 11.37 -8.08 -13.77
C LYS A 170 11.04 -8.49 -15.20
N TYR A 171 9.80 -8.21 -15.62
CA TYR A 171 9.28 -8.44 -16.96
C TYR A 171 8.67 -7.17 -17.55
N ASP A 172 8.58 -7.11 -18.87
CA ASP A 172 7.94 -6.01 -19.60
C ASP A 172 6.43 -6.22 -19.79
N SER A 173 5.91 -7.41 -19.44
CA SER A 173 4.50 -7.77 -19.48
C SER A 173 4.15 -8.68 -18.31
N SER A 174 2.84 -8.78 -18.00
CA SER A 174 2.37 -9.75 -17.00
C SER A 174 2.68 -11.18 -17.42
N GLN A 175 3.06 -11.99 -16.46
CA GLN A 175 3.26 -13.44 -16.61
C GLN A 175 2.03 -14.22 -16.10
N ILE A 176 1.02 -13.53 -15.56
CA ILE A 176 -0.31 -14.09 -15.30
C ILE A 176 -1.01 -14.23 -16.65
N PRO A 177 -1.40 -15.45 -17.09
CA PRO A 177 -1.94 -15.69 -18.43
C PRO A 177 -3.09 -14.76 -18.80
N GLU A 178 -4.00 -14.52 -17.87
CA GLU A 178 -5.20 -13.70 -18.02
C GLU A 178 -4.89 -12.21 -18.21
N LEU A 179 -3.72 -11.75 -17.77
CA LEU A 179 -3.26 -10.35 -17.88
C LEU A 179 -2.16 -10.19 -18.95
N SER A 180 -1.66 -11.28 -19.51
CA SER A 180 -0.52 -11.25 -20.44
C SER A 180 -0.80 -10.49 -21.75
N GLY A 181 -2.07 -10.31 -22.10
CA GLY A 181 -2.50 -9.53 -23.26
C GLY A 181 -2.57 -8.02 -23.02
N ILE A 182 -2.27 -7.53 -21.83
CA ILE A 182 -2.22 -6.09 -21.55
C ILE A 182 -0.96 -5.49 -22.19
N ASP A 183 -1.14 -4.52 -23.08
CA ASP A 183 -0.06 -3.65 -23.52
C ASP A 183 0.30 -2.67 -22.39
N ILE A 184 1.42 -2.90 -21.73
CA ILE A 184 1.85 -2.13 -20.55
C ILE A 184 2.14 -0.66 -20.89
N ALA A 185 2.62 -0.37 -22.11
CA ALA A 185 2.87 1.02 -22.49
C ALA A 185 1.55 1.80 -22.62
N ILE A 186 0.53 1.17 -23.22
CA ILE A 186 -0.81 1.77 -23.30
C ILE A 186 -1.46 1.82 -21.92
N PHE A 187 -1.31 0.79 -21.11
CA PHE A 187 -1.85 0.76 -19.76
C PHE A 187 -1.28 1.89 -18.88
N ASN A 188 0.02 2.15 -18.97
CA ASN A 188 0.65 3.30 -18.31
C ASN A 188 0.02 4.63 -18.76
N GLN A 189 -0.26 4.79 -20.07
CA GLN A 189 -0.94 5.98 -20.58
C GLN A 189 -2.37 6.11 -20.01
N CYS A 190 -3.10 5.00 -19.92
CA CYS A 190 -4.44 4.99 -19.32
C CYS A 190 -4.38 5.44 -17.86
N ILE A 191 -3.42 4.95 -17.06
CA ILE A 191 -3.26 5.35 -15.66
C ILE A 191 -3.05 6.87 -15.56
N LEU A 192 -2.21 7.46 -16.41
CA LEU A 192 -1.95 8.91 -16.42
C LEU A 192 -3.18 9.71 -16.87
N ILE A 193 -3.95 9.23 -17.85
CA ILE A 193 -5.22 9.85 -18.26
C ILE A 193 -6.21 9.85 -17.10
N GLY A 194 -6.29 8.73 -16.36
CA GLY A 194 -7.19 8.55 -15.23
C GLY A 194 -6.94 9.47 -14.04
N GLU A 195 -5.80 10.15 -13.99
CA GLU A 195 -5.58 11.22 -13.00
C GLU A 195 -6.60 12.36 -13.15
N THR A 196 -7.05 12.64 -14.36
CA THR A 196 -7.95 13.75 -14.67
C THR A 196 -9.25 13.36 -15.33
N ASP A 197 -9.30 12.25 -16.07
CA ASP A 197 -10.48 11.82 -16.83
C ASP A 197 -10.66 10.29 -16.75
N ARG A 198 -11.57 9.86 -15.87
CA ARG A 198 -11.90 8.46 -15.63
C ARG A 198 -12.64 7.76 -16.77
N ILE A 199 -13.32 8.53 -17.63
CA ILE A 199 -14.02 7.98 -18.79
C ILE A 199 -13.03 7.77 -19.92
N ALA A 200 -12.21 8.78 -20.23
CA ALA A 200 -11.23 8.69 -21.29
C ALA A 200 -10.18 7.57 -21.06
N GLU A 201 -9.82 7.28 -19.81
CA GLU A 201 -8.91 6.16 -19.50
C GLU A 201 -9.49 4.81 -19.91
N LEU A 202 -10.79 4.58 -19.61
CA LEU A 202 -11.48 3.34 -20.00
C LEU A 202 -11.68 3.22 -21.50
N ASP A 203 -12.07 4.32 -22.17
CA ASP A 203 -12.23 4.35 -23.62
C ASP A 203 -10.90 4.06 -24.31
N ARG A 204 -9.79 4.59 -23.79
CA ARG A 204 -8.44 4.31 -24.29
C ARG A 204 -8.05 2.85 -24.09
N LEU A 205 -8.32 2.30 -22.89
CA LEU A 205 -8.03 0.88 -22.59
C LEU A 205 -8.78 -0.04 -23.56
N ARG A 206 -10.10 0.15 -23.70
CA ARG A 206 -10.96 -0.67 -24.54
C ARG A 206 -10.62 -0.58 -26.03
N SER A 207 -10.28 0.63 -26.49
CA SER A 207 -9.85 0.83 -27.88
C SER A 207 -8.55 0.13 -28.23
N ALA A 208 -7.66 -0.01 -27.26
CA ALA A 208 -6.37 -0.70 -27.45
C ALA A 208 -6.46 -2.22 -27.25
N HIS A 209 -7.44 -2.69 -26.50
CA HIS A 209 -7.61 -4.10 -26.14
C HIS A 209 -9.03 -4.58 -26.50
N PRO A 210 -9.42 -4.58 -27.80
CA PRO A 210 -10.75 -5.00 -28.20
C PRO A 210 -11.00 -6.45 -27.80
N THR A 211 -12.21 -6.72 -27.36
CA THR A 211 -12.72 -8.09 -27.19
C THR A 211 -13.16 -8.64 -28.55
N ALA A 212 -12.88 -9.89 -28.82
CA ALA A 212 -13.26 -10.53 -30.07
C ALA A 212 -14.80 -10.70 -30.20
#